data_75307549b092c713f42ed53e0d37b130
#
_entry.id   75307549b092c713f42ed53e0d37b130
#
_cell.length_a   1.000
_cell.length_b   1.000
_cell.length_c   1.000
_cell.angle_alpha   90.00
_cell.angle_beta   90.00
_cell.angle_gamma   90.00
#
_symmetry.space_group_name_H-M   'P 1'
#
loop_
_entity.id
_entity.type
_entity.pdbx_description
1 polymer ?
#
loop_
_entity_poly.entity_id
_entity_poly.type
_entity_poly.pdbx_seq_one_letter_code
_entity_poly.pdbx_strand_id
1 'polypeptide(L)'
;MSQADRTRWNKRYREGAYQERTQASVIVQDWVSKPLQNSLALDLACGSGRNALYLSQLGFVVNAVDISNIALDRARENQTNNTNKIEWLEHDLEYGLPPTLKHIEYDLIILIRYVDLDLLEELTNQLRPGGKLLIEEHLRWNYSDLVVGPQNSRYRVAPGDLRESVGNLEIVKYYEGLIAEPDGAAAAVARLLGRRPQTS
;
A
#
# COMPACT_ATOMS: atom_id res chain seq x y z
N MET A 1 14.74 3.70 5.21
CA MET A 1 15.49 2.48 4.87
C MET A 1 16.85 2.84 4.29
N SER A 2 17.88 2.11 4.69
CA SER A 2 19.25 2.41 4.28
C SER A 2 19.57 1.74 2.93
N GLN A 3 20.75 2.03 2.35
CA GLN A 3 21.30 1.25 1.23
C GLN A 3 21.26 -0.27 1.51
N ALA A 4 21.32 -0.67 2.78
CA ALA A 4 21.19 -2.06 3.22
C ALA A 4 19.77 -2.62 2.96
N ASP A 5 18.71 -1.83 3.16
CA ASP A 5 17.34 -2.26 2.91
C ASP A 5 17.07 -2.41 1.41
N ARG A 6 17.53 -1.49 0.58
CA ARG A 6 17.49 -1.64 -0.89
C ARG A 6 18.17 -2.93 -1.33
N THR A 7 19.39 -3.18 -0.81
CA THR A 7 20.14 -4.39 -1.15
C THR A 7 19.41 -5.64 -0.71
N ARG A 8 18.82 -5.63 0.49
CA ARG A 8 18.03 -6.74 1.05
C ARG A 8 16.78 -7.03 0.20
N TRP A 9 16.01 -6.00 -0.15
CA TRP A 9 14.81 -6.17 -0.97
C TRP A 9 15.15 -6.61 -2.39
N ASN A 10 16.15 -6.02 -3.04
CA ASN A 10 16.62 -6.45 -4.34
C ASN A 10 17.03 -7.92 -4.34
N LYS A 11 17.75 -8.37 -3.29
CA LYS A 11 18.11 -9.79 -3.14
C LYS A 11 16.86 -10.68 -3.06
N ARG A 12 15.90 -10.34 -2.19
CA ARG A 12 14.65 -11.12 -2.02
C ARG A 12 13.88 -11.25 -3.33
N TYR A 13 13.75 -10.17 -4.10
CA TYR A 13 13.06 -10.22 -5.39
C TYR A 13 13.82 -11.05 -6.42
N ARG A 14 15.16 -10.98 -6.48
CA ARG A 14 15.96 -11.87 -7.34
C ARG A 14 15.78 -13.34 -6.98
N GLU A 15 15.66 -13.65 -5.70
CA GLU A 15 15.45 -15.02 -5.19
C GLU A 15 14.00 -15.50 -5.34
N GLY A 16 13.14 -14.77 -6.04
CA GLY A 16 11.77 -15.18 -6.34
C GLY A 16 10.73 -14.80 -5.29
N ALA A 17 11.07 -13.95 -4.31
CA ALA A 17 10.08 -13.52 -3.33
C ALA A 17 8.85 -12.91 -4.00
N TYR A 18 7.66 -13.33 -3.51
CA TYR A 18 6.34 -12.87 -3.97
C TYR A 18 6.01 -13.15 -5.45
N GLN A 19 6.77 -14.01 -6.14
CA GLN A 19 6.56 -14.32 -7.55
C GLN A 19 5.17 -14.90 -7.80
N GLU A 20 4.66 -15.73 -6.88
CA GLU A 20 3.33 -16.33 -6.96
C GLU A 20 2.18 -15.36 -6.63
N ARG A 21 2.50 -14.17 -6.11
CA ARG A 21 1.48 -13.17 -5.72
C ARG A 21 1.15 -12.26 -6.90
N THR A 22 0.45 -12.79 -7.90
CA THR A 22 0.08 -12.07 -9.12
C THR A 22 -1.24 -11.29 -8.99
N GLN A 23 -2.12 -11.70 -8.08
CA GLN A 23 -3.40 -11.04 -7.85
C GLN A 23 -3.25 -9.87 -6.88
N ALA A 24 -4.04 -8.82 -7.07
CA ALA A 24 -4.11 -7.71 -6.12
C ALA A 24 -4.49 -8.21 -4.71
N SER A 25 -4.09 -7.46 -3.70
CA SER A 25 -4.49 -7.75 -2.32
C SER A 25 -6.01 -7.79 -2.19
N VAL A 26 -6.54 -8.76 -1.45
CA VAL A 26 -7.99 -8.94 -1.25
C VAL A 26 -8.65 -7.63 -0.78
N ILE A 27 -8.02 -6.92 0.16
CA ILE A 27 -8.54 -5.64 0.64
C ILE A 27 -8.66 -4.59 -0.49
N VAL A 28 -7.72 -4.57 -1.43
CA VAL A 28 -7.77 -3.64 -2.57
C VAL A 28 -8.92 -4.02 -3.50
N GLN A 29 -9.11 -5.33 -3.75
CA GLN A 29 -10.24 -5.81 -4.56
C GLN A 29 -11.60 -5.50 -3.92
N ASP A 30 -11.70 -5.67 -2.58
CA ASP A 30 -12.97 -5.57 -1.85
C ASP A 30 -13.35 -4.13 -1.48
N TRP A 31 -12.34 -3.26 -1.24
CA TRP A 31 -12.59 -1.94 -0.66
C TRP A 31 -12.36 -0.79 -1.64
N VAL A 32 -11.76 -1.05 -2.81
CA VAL A 32 -11.59 -0.04 -3.85
C VAL A 32 -12.68 -0.21 -4.91
N SER A 33 -13.39 0.87 -5.18
CA SER A 33 -14.40 0.92 -6.23
C SER A 33 -13.81 1.47 -7.53
N LYS A 34 -14.47 1.18 -8.65
CA LYS A 34 -14.12 1.79 -9.95
C LYS A 34 -14.13 3.32 -9.81
N PRO A 35 -13.07 4.00 -10.29
CA PRO A 35 -12.95 5.44 -10.16
C PRO A 35 -13.84 6.21 -11.15
N LEU A 36 -13.96 7.52 -10.92
CA LEU A 36 -14.35 8.45 -11.96
C LEU A 36 -13.25 8.56 -13.02
N GLN A 37 -13.59 9.09 -14.20
CA GLN A 37 -12.61 9.28 -15.27
C GLN A 37 -11.45 10.18 -14.81
N ASN A 38 -10.23 9.81 -15.17
CA ASN A 38 -8.98 10.51 -14.83
C ASN A 38 -8.63 10.59 -13.33
N SER A 39 -9.18 9.71 -12.51
CA SER A 39 -8.77 9.62 -11.11
C SER A 39 -7.32 9.16 -10.96
N LEU A 40 -6.61 9.77 -10.01
CA LEU A 40 -5.22 9.46 -9.70
C LEU A 40 -5.12 8.56 -8.49
N ALA A 41 -4.28 7.54 -8.57
CA ALA A 41 -3.94 6.69 -7.43
C ALA A 41 -2.43 6.69 -7.16
N LEU A 42 -2.08 6.51 -5.88
CA LEU A 42 -0.71 6.32 -5.41
C LEU A 42 -0.62 4.96 -4.71
N ASP A 43 0.29 4.10 -5.19
CA ASP A 43 0.60 2.79 -4.58
C ASP A 43 2.00 2.86 -3.99
N LEU A 44 2.10 2.88 -2.66
CA LEU A 44 3.36 3.01 -1.93
C LEU A 44 3.86 1.66 -1.44
N ALA A 45 5.18 1.43 -1.53
CA ALA A 45 5.81 0.13 -1.34
C ALA A 45 5.16 -0.93 -2.22
N CYS A 46 4.96 -0.59 -3.50
CA CYS A 46 4.15 -1.35 -4.45
C CYS A 46 4.72 -2.73 -4.82
N GLY A 47 5.99 -3.00 -4.49
CA GLY A 47 6.68 -4.23 -4.84
C GLY A 47 6.66 -4.49 -6.34
N SER A 48 6.30 -5.72 -6.75
CA SER A 48 6.14 -6.09 -8.17
C SER A 48 4.83 -5.60 -8.80
N GLY A 49 4.16 -4.61 -8.20
CA GLY A 49 3.12 -3.81 -8.82
C GLY A 49 1.73 -4.44 -8.91
N ARG A 50 1.45 -5.55 -8.22
CA ARG A 50 0.16 -6.27 -8.34
C ARG A 50 -1.06 -5.39 -8.05
N ASN A 51 -0.98 -4.49 -7.05
CA ASN A 51 -2.05 -3.57 -6.72
C ASN A 51 -2.10 -2.42 -7.74
N ALA A 52 -0.96 -1.82 -8.11
CA ALA A 52 -0.88 -0.78 -9.13
C ALA A 52 -1.45 -1.22 -10.47
N LEU A 53 -1.13 -2.44 -10.93
CA LEU A 53 -1.68 -3.05 -12.15
C LEU A 53 -3.20 -3.19 -12.07
N TYR A 54 -3.72 -3.67 -10.95
CA TYR A 54 -5.16 -3.80 -10.73
C TYR A 54 -5.86 -2.43 -10.72
N LEU A 55 -5.32 -1.44 -10.00
CA LEU A 55 -5.88 -0.08 -9.98
C LEU A 55 -5.91 0.55 -11.38
N SER A 56 -4.86 0.32 -12.17
CA SER A 56 -4.80 0.77 -13.55
C SER A 56 -5.86 0.11 -14.43
N GLN A 57 -6.10 -1.20 -14.26
CA GLN A 57 -7.19 -1.92 -14.94
C GLN A 57 -8.57 -1.43 -14.51
N LEU A 58 -8.75 -0.98 -13.26
CA LEU A 58 -9.99 -0.34 -12.81
C LEU A 58 -10.23 1.03 -13.46
N GLY A 59 -9.19 1.69 -13.98
CA GLY A 59 -9.29 2.97 -14.65
C GLY A 59 -8.54 4.12 -13.99
N PHE A 60 -7.77 3.89 -12.92
CA PHE A 60 -6.89 4.90 -12.36
C PHE A 60 -5.66 5.16 -13.23
N VAL A 61 -5.18 6.40 -13.23
CA VAL A 61 -3.78 6.71 -13.55
C VAL A 61 -2.98 6.54 -12.27
N VAL A 62 -1.88 5.78 -12.29
CA VAL A 62 -1.22 5.33 -11.07
C VAL A 62 0.23 5.83 -11.00
N ASN A 63 0.62 6.40 -9.85
CA ASN A 63 2.00 6.51 -9.45
C ASN A 63 2.31 5.35 -8.49
N ALA A 64 3.36 4.58 -8.76
CA ALA A 64 3.73 3.39 -7.99
C ALA A 64 5.18 3.51 -7.53
N VAL A 65 5.41 3.44 -6.23
CA VAL A 65 6.71 3.72 -5.59
C VAL A 65 7.20 2.48 -4.86
N ASP A 66 8.45 2.09 -5.12
CA ASP A 66 9.15 1.06 -4.34
C ASP A 66 10.65 1.36 -4.26
N ILE A 67 11.32 0.85 -3.24
CA ILE A 67 12.78 0.99 -3.07
C ILE A 67 13.55 0.02 -3.98
N SER A 68 12.91 -1.08 -4.39
CA SER A 68 13.52 -2.16 -5.16
C SER A 68 13.35 -1.95 -6.67
N ASN A 69 14.43 -1.58 -7.36
CA ASN A 69 14.42 -1.54 -8.81
C ASN A 69 14.12 -2.91 -9.44
N ILE A 70 14.54 -4.02 -8.80
CA ILE A 70 14.24 -5.38 -9.28
C ILE A 70 12.73 -5.69 -9.22
N ALA A 71 12.06 -5.20 -8.18
CA ALA A 71 10.61 -5.32 -8.07
C ALA A 71 9.90 -4.51 -9.16
N LEU A 72 10.35 -3.27 -9.36
CA LEU A 72 9.80 -2.36 -10.39
C LEU A 72 10.04 -2.85 -11.81
N ASP A 73 11.20 -3.49 -12.10
CA ASP A 73 11.45 -4.08 -13.41
C ASP A 73 10.46 -5.22 -13.68
N ARG A 74 10.24 -6.10 -12.70
CA ARG A 74 9.21 -7.15 -12.78
C ARG A 74 7.80 -6.56 -12.96
N ALA A 75 7.50 -5.45 -12.28
CA ALA A 75 6.21 -4.76 -12.42
C ALA A 75 5.98 -4.23 -13.84
N ARG A 76 7.03 -3.64 -14.47
CA ARG A 76 6.99 -3.18 -15.85
C ARG A 76 6.80 -4.33 -16.85
N GLU A 77 7.46 -5.47 -16.62
CA GLU A 77 7.31 -6.68 -17.46
C GLU A 77 5.88 -7.24 -17.40
N ASN A 78 5.21 -7.14 -16.24
CA ASN A 78 3.83 -7.59 -16.07
C ASN A 78 2.78 -6.59 -16.58
N GLN A 79 3.18 -5.37 -16.95
CA GLN A 79 2.27 -4.37 -17.48
C GLN A 79 1.83 -4.72 -18.89
N THR A 80 0.53 -4.78 -19.12
CA THR A 80 -0.07 -5.07 -20.44
C THR A 80 -0.60 -3.79 -21.10
N ASN A 81 -0.86 -3.86 -22.41
CA ASN A 81 -1.42 -2.72 -23.17
C ASN A 81 -2.86 -2.33 -22.76
N ASN A 82 -3.52 -3.14 -21.93
CA ASN A 82 -4.90 -2.88 -21.45
C ASN A 82 -4.94 -2.12 -20.13
N THR A 83 -3.80 -1.60 -19.66
CA THR A 83 -3.72 -0.79 -18.45
C THR A 83 -3.66 0.69 -18.80
N ASN A 84 -4.22 1.55 -17.94
CA ASN A 84 -3.97 2.97 -17.98
C ASN A 84 -2.48 3.25 -17.67
N LYS A 85 -2.07 4.52 -17.78
CA LYS A 85 -0.70 4.90 -17.48
C LYS A 85 -0.35 4.58 -16.03
N ILE A 86 0.77 3.86 -15.84
CA ILE A 86 1.44 3.67 -14.57
C ILE A 86 2.83 4.28 -14.66
N GLU A 87 3.16 5.12 -13.69
CA GLU A 87 4.50 5.65 -13.50
C GLU A 87 5.19 4.87 -12.37
N TRP A 88 6.28 4.18 -12.68
CA TRP A 88 7.05 3.38 -11.75
C TRP A 88 8.24 4.17 -11.24
N LEU A 89 8.30 4.45 -9.95
CA LEU A 89 9.29 5.31 -9.31
C LEU A 89 10.10 4.54 -8.28
N GLU A 90 11.42 4.52 -8.47
CA GLU A 90 12.34 4.01 -7.45
C GLU A 90 12.60 5.09 -6.40
N HIS A 91 12.15 4.86 -5.17
CA HIS A 91 12.36 5.81 -4.07
C HIS A 91 12.32 5.11 -2.72
N ASP A 92 13.08 5.63 -1.79
CA ASP A 92 13.10 5.19 -0.40
C ASP A 92 12.15 6.04 0.44
N LEU A 93 11.05 5.43 0.88
CA LEU A 93 9.97 6.10 1.61
C LEU A 93 10.38 6.55 3.03
N GLU A 94 11.52 6.08 3.59
CA GLU A 94 12.05 6.66 4.84
C GLU A 94 12.48 8.13 4.70
N TYR A 95 12.61 8.62 3.48
CA TYR A 95 12.83 10.05 3.18
C TYR A 95 11.53 10.77 2.79
N GLY A 96 10.37 10.20 3.10
CA GLY A 96 9.05 10.70 2.71
C GLY A 96 8.73 10.42 1.24
N LEU A 97 7.79 11.16 0.67
CA LEU A 97 7.42 11.00 -0.73
C LEU A 97 8.50 11.49 -1.70
N PRO A 98 8.60 10.89 -2.90
CA PRO A 98 9.44 11.42 -3.96
C PRO A 98 9.14 12.91 -4.20
N PRO A 99 10.17 13.77 -4.37
CA PRO A 99 9.96 15.21 -4.58
C PRO A 99 8.99 15.53 -5.73
N THR A 100 8.97 14.72 -6.77
CA THR A 100 8.07 14.84 -7.93
C THR A 100 6.60 14.60 -7.59
N LEU A 101 6.31 13.92 -6.48
CA LEU A 101 4.95 13.58 -6.04
C LEU A 101 4.42 14.47 -4.91
N LYS A 102 5.28 15.26 -4.25
CA LYS A 102 4.92 16.04 -3.03
C LYS A 102 3.80 17.07 -3.23
N HIS A 103 3.49 17.45 -4.46
CA HIS A 103 2.47 18.46 -4.76
C HIS A 103 1.31 17.90 -5.59
N ILE A 104 1.24 16.57 -5.70
CA ILE A 104 0.15 15.91 -6.40
C ILE A 104 -0.92 15.51 -5.38
N GLU A 105 -2.16 15.86 -5.65
CA GLU A 105 -3.30 15.37 -4.86
C GLU A 105 -3.93 14.15 -5.53
N TYR A 106 -4.25 13.14 -4.72
CA TYR A 106 -4.74 11.84 -5.17
C TYR A 106 -6.21 11.61 -4.78
N ASP A 107 -6.91 10.87 -5.63
CA ASP A 107 -8.26 10.35 -5.34
C ASP A 107 -8.18 9.08 -4.47
N LEU A 108 -7.06 8.33 -4.58
CA LEU A 108 -6.79 7.14 -3.79
C LEU A 108 -5.29 7.03 -3.48
N ILE A 109 -4.97 6.79 -2.22
CA ILE A 109 -3.63 6.37 -1.80
C ILE A 109 -3.76 5.00 -1.14
N ILE A 110 -2.90 4.05 -1.49
CA ILE A 110 -2.83 2.75 -0.84
C ILE A 110 -1.45 2.51 -0.24
N LEU A 111 -1.43 1.94 0.97
CA LEU A 111 -0.24 1.51 1.68
C LEU A 111 -0.51 0.12 2.27
N ILE A 112 0.10 -0.93 1.66
CA ILE A 112 -0.21 -2.31 1.99
C ILE A 112 1.06 -3.04 2.44
N ARG A 113 1.09 -3.40 3.73
CA ARG A 113 2.19 -4.16 4.36
C ARG A 113 3.54 -3.42 4.38
N TYR A 114 3.46 -2.10 4.58
CA TYR A 114 4.61 -1.22 4.82
C TYR A 114 4.33 -0.33 6.03
N VAL A 115 4.96 -0.62 7.17
CA VAL A 115 4.71 0.10 8.43
C VAL A 115 5.57 1.35 8.51
N ASP A 116 4.91 2.51 8.41
CA ASP A 116 5.48 3.82 8.68
C ASP A 116 4.33 4.77 9.08
N LEU A 117 4.11 4.91 10.39
CA LEU A 117 3.00 5.71 10.91
C LEU A 117 3.24 7.21 10.72
N ASP A 118 4.49 7.66 10.72
CA ASP A 118 4.84 9.08 10.54
C ASP A 118 4.55 9.53 9.09
N LEU A 119 4.71 8.62 8.11
CA LEU A 119 4.36 8.88 6.73
C LEU A 119 2.85 9.12 6.53
N LEU A 120 1.99 8.54 7.37
CA LEU A 120 0.54 8.65 7.21
C LEU A 120 0.03 10.08 7.28
N GLU A 121 0.62 10.93 8.11
CA GLU A 121 0.25 12.34 8.19
C GLU A 121 0.53 13.07 6.85
N GLU A 122 1.71 12.82 6.24
CA GLU A 122 2.04 13.35 4.91
C GLU A 122 1.02 12.88 3.86
N LEU A 123 0.65 11.59 3.89
CA LEU A 123 -0.30 11.00 2.94
C LEU A 123 -1.71 11.57 3.06
N THR A 124 -2.18 11.86 4.28
CA THR A 124 -3.51 12.46 4.46
C THR A 124 -3.61 13.83 3.81
N ASN A 125 -2.50 14.59 3.80
CA ASN A 125 -2.42 15.91 3.16
C ASN A 125 -2.37 15.84 1.63
N GLN A 126 -1.98 14.69 1.07
CA GLN A 126 -1.93 14.45 -0.38
C GLN A 126 -3.26 13.95 -0.97
N LEU A 127 -4.30 13.78 -0.16
CA LEU A 127 -5.61 13.41 -0.67
C LEU A 127 -6.37 14.64 -1.18
N ARG A 128 -7.08 14.50 -2.28
CA ARG A 128 -8.11 15.47 -2.69
C ARG A 128 -9.26 15.48 -1.68
N PRO A 129 -10.06 16.56 -1.59
CA PRO A 129 -11.34 16.51 -0.89
C PRO A 129 -12.19 15.34 -1.39
N GLY A 130 -12.63 14.45 -0.48
CA GLY A 130 -13.31 13.19 -0.81
C GLY A 130 -12.39 12.03 -1.21
N GLY A 131 -11.08 12.27 -1.40
CA GLY A 131 -10.06 11.24 -1.67
C GLY A 131 -9.90 10.28 -0.50
N LYS A 132 -9.42 9.08 -0.77
CA LYS A 132 -9.38 7.96 0.18
C LYS A 132 -7.96 7.45 0.41
N LEU A 133 -7.67 7.08 1.66
CA LEU A 133 -6.47 6.37 2.08
C LEU A 133 -6.85 4.96 2.51
N LEU A 134 -6.29 3.94 1.84
CA LEU A 134 -6.47 2.54 2.18
C LEU A 134 -5.17 1.98 2.75
N ILE A 135 -5.25 1.45 3.95
CA ILE A 135 -4.10 0.87 4.66
C ILE A 135 -4.42 -0.55 5.09
N GLU A 136 -3.44 -1.44 4.94
CA GLU A 136 -3.43 -2.75 5.60
C GLU A 136 -2.03 -3.04 6.13
N GLU A 137 -1.93 -3.26 7.46
CA GLU A 137 -0.68 -3.59 8.12
C GLU A 137 -0.77 -4.87 8.93
N HIS A 138 0.37 -5.51 9.18
CA HIS A 138 0.44 -6.58 10.16
C HIS A 138 0.19 -6.04 11.56
N LEU A 139 -0.77 -6.65 12.29
CA LEU A 139 -1.11 -6.30 13.65
C LEU A 139 -0.22 -7.07 14.66
N ARG A 140 0.19 -6.44 15.73
CA ARG A 140 0.75 -7.13 16.90
C ARG A 140 -0.31 -8.04 17.49
N TRP A 141 0.02 -9.35 17.60
CA TRP A 141 -0.94 -10.37 18.01
C TRP A 141 -0.42 -11.12 19.23
N ASN A 142 -1.09 -10.95 20.35
CA ASN A 142 -0.67 -11.47 21.66
C ASN A 142 -1.50 -12.69 22.10
N TYR A 143 -2.23 -13.28 21.17
CA TYR A 143 -3.04 -14.48 21.42
C TYR A 143 -2.30 -15.75 20.96
N SER A 144 -2.85 -16.92 21.29
CA SER A 144 -2.25 -18.22 21.03
C SER A 144 -2.25 -18.65 19.57
N ASP A 145 -2.95 -17.91 18.70
CA ASP A 145 -3.03 -18.27 17.28
C ASP A 145 -1.67 -18.12 16.59
N LEU A 146 -1.32 -19.10 15.77
CA LEU A 146 -0.16 -19.00 14.89
C LEU A 146 -0.50 -18.09 13.71
N VAL A 147 0.16 -16.94 13.62
CA VAL A 147 -0.05 -15.97 12.55
C VAL A 147 1.20 -15.79 11.70
N VAL A 148 0.99 -15.70 10.37
CA VAL A 148 2.07 -15.40 9.43
C VAL A 148 2.43 -13.90 9.45
N GLY A 149 3.57 -13.57 8.84
CA GLY A 149 4.07 -12.20 8.71
C GLY A 149 5.39 -11.99 9.45
N PRO A 150 5.86 -10.73 9.55
CA PRO A 150 7.14 -10.42 10.14
C PRO A 150 7.19 -10.79 11.62
N GLN A 151 8.28 -11.45 12.04
CA GLN A 151 8.49 -11.81 13.45
C GLN A 151 8.88 -10.61 14.32
N ASN A 152 9.55 -9.63 13.72
CA ASN A 152 9.96 -8.42 14.42
C ASN A 152 8.77 -7.46 14.55
N SER A 153 8.42 -7.12 15.81
CA SER A 153 7.29 -6.23 16.15
C SER A 153 7.40 -4.81 15.56
N ARG A 154 8.60 -4.35 15.19
CA ARG A 154 8.80 -3.07 14.48
C ARG A 154 8.07 -3.01 13.13
N TYR A 155 7.77 -4.16 12.53
CA TYR A 155 7.03 -4.28 11.26
C TYR A 155 5.55 -4.67 11.51
N ARG A 156 5.04 -4.37 12.70
CA ARG A 156 3.66 -4.59 13.08
C ARG A 156 3.13 -3.36 13.83
N VAL A 157 1.93 -2.96 13.54
CA VAL A 157 1.23 -1.90 14.28
C VAL A 157 0.60 -2.45 15.56
N ALA A 158 0.48 -1.63 16.60
CA ALA A 158 -0.31 -1.97 17.76
C ALA A 158 -1.81 -1.78 17.48
N PRO A 159 -2.70 -2.41 18.27
CA PRO A 159 -4.13 -2.11 18.19
C PRO A 159 -4.41 -0.62 18.37
N GLY A 160 -5.18 -0.04 17.45
CA GLY A 160 -5.53 1.38 17.48
C GLY A 160 -4.59 2.29 16.68
N ASP A 161 -3.30 1.92 16.49
CA ASP A 161 -2.29 2.77 15.84
C ASP A 161 -2.77 3.39 14.53
N LEU A 162 -3.37 2.60 13.63
CA LEU A 162 -3.83 3.13 12.33
C LEU A 162 -4.92 4.19 12.49
N ARG A 163 -5.82 4.01 13.45
CA ARG A 163 -6.90 4.96 13.70
C ARG A 163 -6.36 6.28 14.25
N GLU A 164 -5.38 6.22 15.12
CA GLU A 164 -4.75 7.39 15.73
C GLU A 164 -3.88 8.17 14.74
N SER A 165 -3.23 7.43 13.79
CA SER A 165 -2.27 8.02 12.83
C SER A 165 -2.89 8.70 11.61
N VAL A 166 -4.20 8.53 11.34
CA VAL A 166 -4.83 9.13 10.14
C VAL A 166 -5.47 10.51 10.41
N GLY A 167 -5.30 11.05 11.60
CA GLY A 167 -5.69 12.41 11.94
C GLY A 167 -7.17 12.71 11.66
N ASN A 168 -7.42 13.71 10.79
CA ASN A 168 -8.76 14.23 10.51
C ASN A 168 -9.52 13.47 9.40
N LEU A 169 -9.05 12.29 8.97
CA LEU A 169 -9.80 11.50 8.02
C LEU A 169 -11.07 10.94 8.65
N GLU A 170 -12.15 10.99 7.91
CA GLU A 170 -13.38 10.27 8.22
C GLU A 170 -13.17 8.77 8.00
N ILE A 171 -13.28 7.96 9.06
CA ILE A 171 -13.08 6.51 8.96
C ILE A 171 -14.31 5.88 8.31
N VAL A 172 -14.15 5.38 7.09
CA VAL A 172 -15.21 4.73 6.30
C VAL A 172 -15.33 3.24 6.64
N LYS A 173 -14.17 2.57 6.80
CA LYS A 173 -14.09 1.16 7.21
C LYS A 173 -12.88 0.96 8.12
N TYR A 174 -13.04 0.11 9.11
CA TYR A 174 -11.96 -0.26 10.03
C TYR A 174 -12.11 -1.72 10.46
N TYR A 175 -10.99 -2.42 10.58
CA TYR A 175 -10.94 -3.79 11.07
C TYR A 175 -9.60 -4.10 11.70
N GLU A 176 -9.62 -4.76 12.84
CA GLU A 176 -8.46 -5.40 13.46
C GLU A 176 -8.81 -6.82 13.83
N GLY A 177 -7.96 -7.77 13.44
CA GLY A 177 -8.21 -9.17 13.75
C GLY A 177 -7.53 -10.12 12.78
N LEU A 178 -7.97 -11.38 12.82
CA LEU A 178 -7.47 -12.43 11.95
C LEU A 178 -8.15 -12.43 10.59
N ILE A 179 -7.36 -12.65 9.56
CA ILE A 179 -7.84 -12.96 8.21
C ILE A 179 -7.20 -14.25 7.73
N ALA A 180 -7.83 -14.91 6.76
CA ALA A 180 -7.19 -15.96 5.99
C ALA A 180 -6.46 -15.32 4.80
N GLU A 181 -5.18 -15.64 4.65
CA GLU A 181 -4.42 -15.32 3.43
C GLU A 181 -4.85 -16.27 2.30
N PRO A 182 -4.55 -15.96 1.02
CA PRO A 182 -4.96 -16.81 -0.10
C PRO A 182 -4.43 -18.25 -0.05
N ASP A 183 -3.34 -18.50 0.67
CA ASP A 183 -2.76 -19.82 0.92
C ASP A 183 -3.40 -20.54 2.13
N GLY A 184 -4.41 -19.92 2.76
CA GLY A 184 -5.11 -20.44 3.94
C GLY A 184 -4.42 -20.14 5.28
N ALA A 185 -3.24 -19.54 5.28
CA ALA A 185 -2.56 -19.16 6.52
C ALA A 185 -3.30 -18.01 7.23
N ALA A 186 -3.33 -18.03 8.56
CA ALA A 186 -3.91 -16.95 9.34
C ALA A 186 -2.92 -15.78 9.45
N ALA A 187 -3.39 -14.56 9.19
CA ALA A 187 -2.64 -13.32 9.44
C ALA A 187 -3.42 -12.42 10.38
N ALA A 188 -2.74 -11.81 11.35
CA ALA A 188 -3.31 -10.73 12.14
C ALA A 188 -3.04 -9.39 11.43
N VAL A 189 -4.10 -8.63 11.18
CA VAL A 189 -4.04 -7.38 10.41
C VAL A 189 -4.84 -6.26 11.06
N ALA A 190 -4.37 -5.05 10.83
CA ALA A 190 -5.12 -3.81 10.98
C ALA A 190 -5.41 -3.24 9.59
N ARG A 191 -6.67 -2.89 9.32
CA ARG A 191 -7.18 -2.38 8.05
C ARG A 191 -7.94 -1.08 8.28
N LEU A 192 -7.68 -0.10 7.44
CA LEU A 192 -8.38 1.18 7.51
C LEU A 192 -8.64 1.72 6.11
N LEU A 193 -9.87 2.19 5.87
CA LEU A 193 -10.22 3.06 4.76
C LEU A 193 -10.67 4.39 5.35
N GLY A 194 -9.85 5.42 5.20
CA GLY A 194 -10.16 6.79 5.58
C GLY A 194 -10.54 7.62 4.36
N ARG A 195 -11.33 8.68 4.56
CA ARG A 195 -11.72 9.64 3.54
C ARG A 195 -11.41 11.06 4.01
N ARG A 196 -10.76 11.86 3.17
CA ARG A 196 -10.63 13.29 3.43
C ARG A 196 -12.01 13.95 3.35
N PRO A 197 -12.46 14.71 4.36
CA PRO A 197 -13.73 15.45 4.29
C PRO A 197 -13.79 16.32 3.04
N GLN A 198 -14.99 16.47 2.47
CA GLN A 198 -15.20 17.46 1.42
C GLN A 198 -15.18 18.86 2.07
N THR A 199 -14.44 19.76 1.48
CA THR A 199 -14.55 21.19 1.86
C THR A 199 -15.92 21.69 1.47
N SER A 200 -16.65 22.20 2.44
CA SER A 200 -17.95 22.85 2.25
C SER A 200 -17.83 24.05 1.33
#